data_97fbbec2c3dad9b26c455d9226ae3c50
#
_entry.id   97fbbec2c3dad9b26c455d9226ae3c50
#
_cell.length_a   1.000
_cell.length_b   1.000
_cell.length_c   1.000
_cell.angle_alpha   90.00
_cell.angle_beta   90.00
_cell.angle_gamma   90.00
#
_symmetry.space_group_name_H-M   'P 1'
#
loop_
_entity.id
_entity.type
_entity.pdbx_description
1 polymer ?
#
loop_
_entity_poly.entity_id
_entity_poly.type
_entity_poly.pdbx_seq_one_letter_code
_entity_poly.pdbx_strand_id
1 'polypeptide(L)'
;TVKLNYKAKDGKDYILNIIDTPGHVDFSYEVSRSLYACEGSILIVDSTQGVEAQTLANVYQALDTNHEIVPVLNKVDLPASDLEKTKKQIEDVIGIDTENAIPCSGKTGEGIDDILEQIIVSLPAPEGEKDSDLKCLLVDSWYDTYMGVVILVRVINGKIYKNMKIKMMSTNQEYIVEKVGVFTPKATDINELNAGEIGFITTGIKILSETKVGDTICDAAKPLIEALPGFKP
;
A
#
# COMPACT_ATOMS: atom_id res chain seq x y z
N THR A 1 5.14 -3.11 -4.02
CA THR A 1 5.08 -3.08 -2.54
C THR A 1 6.43 -3.41 -1.95
N VAL A 2 6.85 -2.66 -0.93
CA VAL A 2 8.10 -2.90 -0.20
C VAL A 2 7.88 -2.67 1.30
N LYS A 3 8.48 -3.54 2.13
CA LYS A 3 8.56 -3.40 3.58
C LYS A 3 9.90 -2.76 3.94
N LEU A 4 9.86 -1.65 4.68
CA LEU A 4 11.01 -0.92 5.14
C LEU A 4 11.03 -0.88 6.67
N ASN A 5 12.15 -1.27 7.29
CA ASN A 5 12.40 -1.04 8.70
C ASN A 5 13.12 0.32 8.83
N TYR A 6 12.53 1.22 9.57
CA TYR A 6 13.04 2.58 9.74
C TYR A 6 13.20 2.95 11.21
N LYS A 7 14.37 3.41 11.59
CA LYS A 7 14.62 3.96 12.93
C LYS A 7 14.42 5.47 12.88
N ALA A 8 13.32 5.93 13.48
CA ALA A 8 12.96 7.33 13.46
C ALA A 8 13.78 8.21 14.43
N LYS A 9 13.70 9.52 14.23
CA LYS A 9 14.36 10.53 15.08
C LYS A 9 13.87 10.49 16.55
N ASP A 10 12.68 9.95 16.80
CA ASP A 10 12.17 9.71 18.16
C ASP A 10 12.84 8.53 18.89
N GLY A 11 13.73 7.81 18.21
CA GLY A 11 14.49 6.66 18.70
C GLY A 11 13.75 5.32 18.61
N LYS A 12 12.51 5.29 18.12
CA LYS A 12 11.75 4.07 17.94
C LYS A 12 11.97 3.44 16.56
N ASP A 13 11.73 2.15 16.49
CA ASP A 13 11.75 1.40 15.25
C ASP A 13 10.33 1.29 14.68
N TYR A 14 10.18 1.63 13.41
CA TYR A 14 8.93 1.58 12.65
C TYR A 14 9.02 0.62 11.49
N ILE A 15 7.90 0.00 11.16
CA ILE A 15 7.72 -0.75 9.92
C ILE A 15 6.85 0.09 9.00
N LEU A 16 7.39 0.48 7.86
CA LEU A 16 6.68 1.18 6.80
C LEU A 16 6.43 0.21 5.64
N ASN A 17 5.18 0.07 5.24
CA ASN A 17 4.82 -0.69 4.05
C ASN A 17 4.47 0.31 2.95
N ILE A 18 5.26 0.34 1.89
CA ILE A 18 5.12 1.30 0.80
C ILE A 18 4.59 0.56 -0.43
N ILE A 19 3.49 1.05 -0.99
CA ILE A 19 2.93 0.59 -2.26
C ILE A 19 3.17 1.69 -3.28
N ASP A 20 3.93 1.37 -4.33
CA ASP A 20 4.08 2.23 -5.49
C ASP A 20 2.89 2.03 -6.43
N THR A 21 2.31 3.12 -6.89
CA THR A 21 1.18 3.14 -7.81
C THR A 21 1.57 3.78 -9.14
N PRO A 22 1.10 3.23 -10.26
CA PRO A 22 1.33 3.87 -11.55
C PRO A 22 0.63 5.23 -11.60
N GLY A 23 1.31 6.24 -12.17
CA GLY A 23 0.75 7.60 -12.29
C GLY A 23 -0.24 7.78 -13.43
N HIS A 24 -0.29 6.87 -14.41
CA HIS A 24 -1.09 7.03 -15.63
C HIS A 24 -2.57 6.71 -15.40
N VAL A 25 -3.46 7.48 -16.02
CA VAL A 25 -4.93 7.36 -15.84
C VAL A 25 -5.50 6.00 -16.23
N ASP A 26 -4.85 5.27 -17.13
CA ASP A 26 -5.29 3.93 -17.54
C ASP A 26 -5.17 2.90 -16.40
N PHE A 27 -4.44 3.21 -15.33
CA PHE A 27 -4.24 2.35 -14.17
C PHE A 27 -5.07 2.79 -12.95
N SER A 28 -6.18 3.49 -13.16
CA SER A 28 -7.04 3.99 -12.07
C SER A 28 -7.55 2.86 -11.15
N TYR A 29 -7.74 1.66 -11.69
CA TYR A 29 -8.15 0.49 -10.91
C TYR A 29 -7.05 0.00 -9.97
N GLU A 30 -5.80 -0.06 -10.45
CA GLU A 30 -4.63 -0.41 -9.64
C GLU A 30 -4.39 0.61 -8.53
N VAL A 31 -4.56 1.90 -8.83
CA VAL A 31 -4.48 2.98 -7.84
C VAL A 31 -5.55 2.80 -6.77
N SER A 32 -6.81 2.60 -7.16
CA SER A 32 -7.91 2.38 -6.21
C SER A 32 -7.63 1.21 -5.27
N ARG A 33 -7.16 0.08 -5.79
CA ARG A 33 -6.81 -1.10 -4.97
C ARG A 33 -5.73 -0.79 -3.93
N SER A 34 -4.70 -0.09 -4.37
CA SER A 34 -3.58 0.29 -3.50
C SER A 34 -4.04 1.22 -2.38
N LEU A 35 -4.90 2.18 -2.69
CA LEU A 35 -5.48 3.10 -1.70
C LEU A 35 -6.27 2.34 -0.62
N TYR A 36 -7.12 1.39 -0.99
CA TYR A 36 -7.85 0.59 0.01
C TYR A 36 -6.96 -0.28 0.92
N ALA A 37 -5.73 -0.53 0.52
CA ALA A 37 -4.77 -1.29 1.32
C ALA A 37 -3.89 -0.43 2.23
N CYS A 38 -4.02 0.90 2.19
CA CYS A 38 -3.17 1.86 2.88
C CYS A 38 -3.96 2.74 3.85
N GLU A 39 -3.26 3.31 4.83
CA GLU A 39 -3.81 4.27 5.80
C GLU A 39 -3.65 5.72 5.35
N GLY A 40 -2.84 5.99 4.36
CA GLY A 40 -2.59 7.33 3.84
C GLY A 40 -1.79 7.30 2.55
N SER A 41 -1.55 8.47 1.98
CA SER A 41 -0.91 8.61 0.68
C SER A 41 0.18 9.68 0.69
N ILE A 42 1.23 9.44 -0.09
CA ILE A 42 2.24 10.44 -0.43
C ILE A 42 1.89 10.97 -1.82
N LEU A 43 1.63 12.26 -1.93
CA LEU A 43 1.42 12.93 -3.21
C LEU A 43 2.75 13.46 -3.73
N ILE A 44 3.34 12.77 -4.70
CA ILE A 44 4.60 13.18 -5.31
C ILE A 44 4.33 14.02 -6.56
N VAL A 45 4.73 15.29 -6.52
CA VAL A 45 4.60 16.23 -7.63
C VAL A 45 5.96 16.60 -8.17
N ASP A 46 6.13 16.54 -9.49
CA ASP A 46 7.32 17.01 -10.17
C ASP A 46 7.38 18.55 -10.10
N SER A 47 8.32 19.10 -9.36
CA SER A 47 8.45 20.55 -9.15
C SER A 47 8.88 21.32 -10.41
N THR A 48 9.24 20.64 -11.49
CA THR A 48 9.55 21.26 -12.79
C THR A 48 8.32 21.39 -13.69
N GLN A 49 7.34 20.48 -13.50
CA GLN A 49 6.13 20.43 -14.33
C GLN A 49 4.88 20.94 -13.58
N GLY A 50 4.87 20.75 -12.26
CA GLY A 50 3.72 21.09 -11.42
C GLY A 50 2.61 20.04 -11.44
N VAL A 51 1.39 20.46 -11.11
CA VAL A 51 0.23 19.57 -11.03
C VAL A 51 -0.30 19.26 -12.43
N GLU A 52 -0.30 17.99 -12.79
CA GLU A 52 -0.81 17.47 -14.06
C GLU A 52 -2.21 16.85 -13.88
N ALA A 53 -2.94 16.63 -14.99
CA ALA A 53 -4.30 16.07 -14.97
C ALA A 53 -4.36 14.67 -14.31
N GLN A 54 -3.34 13.84 -14.55
CA GLN A 54 -3.25 12.51 -13.93
C GLN A 54 -3.01 12.60 -12.41
N THR A 55 -2.28 13.61 -11.95
CA THR A 55 -2.09 13.89 -10.52
C THR A 55 -3.44 14.15 -9.85
N LEU A 56 -4.28 14.97 -10.48
CA LEU A 56 -5.62 15.31 -9.97
C LEU A 56 -6.50 14.07 -9.85
N ALA A 57 -6.54 13.23 -10.89
CA ALA A 57 -7.36 12.02 -10.91
C ALA A 57 -7.02 11.08 -9.73
N ASN A 58 -5.73 10.87 -9.49
CA ASN A 58 -5.25 9.99 -8.41
C ASN A 58 -5.49 10.59 -7.02
N VAL A 59 -5.30 11.91 -6.86
CA VAL A 59 -5.53 12.61 -5.59
C VAL A 59 -7.00 12.57 -5.18
N TYR A 60 -7.92 12.79 -6.11
CA TYR A 60 -9.35 12.72 -5.80
C TYR A 60 -9.75 11.32 -5.34
N GLN A 61 -9.19 10.25 -5.92
CA GLN A 61 -9.42 8.89 -5.42
C GLN A 61 -8.90 8.71 -3.98
N ALA A 62 -7.74 9.28 -3.65
CA ALA A 62 -7.19 9.22 -2.29
C ALA A 62 -8.07 10.00 -1.29
N LEU A 63 -8.57 11.17 -1.67
CA LEU A 63 -9.49 11.96 -0.87
C LEU A 63 -10.83 11.24 -0.65
N ASP A 64 -11.36 10.55 -1.66
CA ASP A 64 -12.58 9.76 -1.55
C ASP A 64 -12.46 8.57 -0.58
N THR A 65 -11.23 8.12 -0.32
CA THR A 65 -10.93 7.08 0.68
C THR A 65 -10.59 7.64 2.07
N ASN A 66 -10.74 8.94 2.27
CA ASN A 66 -10.39 9.67 3.51
C ASN A 66 -8.91 9.52 3.91
N HIS A 67 -8.02 9.38 2.94
CA HIS A 67 -6.59 9.35 3.24
C HIS A 67 -6.08 10.70 3.69
N GLU A 68 -5.25 10.69 4.72
CA GLU A 68 -4.31 11.77 4.97
C GLU A 68 -3.27 11.80 3.84
N ILE A 69 -3.00 12.98 3.29
CA ILE A 69 -2.11 13.13 2.14
C ILE A 69 -0.90 13.97 2.52
N VAL A 70 0.29 13.41 2.34
CA VAL A 70 1.56 14.11 2.54
C VAL A 70 2.07 14.61 1.18
N PRO A 71 2.06 15.93 0.91
CA PRO A 71 2.57 16.47 -0.34
C PRO A 71 4.10 16.46 -0.35
N VAL A 72 4.68 16.02 -1.47
CA VAL A 72 6.12 15.92 -1.71
C VAL A 72 6.46 16.54 -3.05
N LEU A 73 7.43 17.45 -3.06
CA LEU A 73 7.88 18.18 -4.24
C LEU A 73 9.20 17.55 -4.72
N ASN A 74 9.12 16.73 -5.76
CA ASN A 74 10.26 15.98 -6.27
C ASN A 74 11.02 16.74 -7.36
N LYS A 75 12.25 16.29 -7.62
CA LYS A 75 13.19 16.82 -8.62
C LYS A 75 13.76 18.20 -8.30
N VAL A 76 13.97 18.50 -7.01
CA VAL A 76 14.56 19.76 -6.58
C VAL A 76 16.02 19.96 -7.03
N ASP A 77 16.68 18.88 -7.44
CA ASP A 77 18.01 18.90 -8.04
C ASP A 77 18.06 19.50 -9.44
N LEU A 78 16.92 19.73 -10.09
CA LEU A 78 16.86 20.28 -11.43
C LEU A 78 16.73 21.81 -11.41
N PRO A 79 17.46 22.54 -12.31
CA PRO A 79 17.40 24.01 -12.37
C PRO A 79 16.01 24.58 -12.70
N ALA A 80 15.14 23.79 -13.34
CA ALA A 80 13.78 24.20 -13.68
C ALA A 80 12.78 23.99 -12.53
N SER A 81 13.21 23.50 -11.36
CA SER A 81 12.37 23.33 -10.19
C SER A 81 11.87 24.67 -9.66
N ASP A 82 10.56 24.78 -9.46
CA ASP A 82 9.90 25.95 -8.88
C ASP A 82 8.94 25.51 -7.77
N LEU A 83 9.45 25.51 -6.55
CA LEU A 83 8.72 25.02 -5.37
C LEU A 83 7.52 25.90 -5.03
N GLU A 84 7.67 27.21 -5.08
CA GLU A 84 6.61 28.16 -4.71
C GLU A 84 5.42 28.08 -5.69
N LYS A 85 5.72 28.02 -6.97
CA LYS A 85 4.71 27.81 -8.00
C LYS A 85 4.00 26.48 -7.83
N THR A 86 4.74 25.40 -7.54
CA THR A 86 4.17 24.05 -7.38
C THR A 86 3.30 23.97 -6.13
N LYS A 87 3.72 24.53 -5.00
CA LYS A 87 2.93 24.64 -3.78
C LYS A 87 1.61 25.37 -4.05
N LYS A 88 1.68 26.53 -4.67
CA LYS A 88 0.50 27.30 -5.01
C LYS A 88 -0.46 26.52 -5.92
N GLN A 89 0.05 25.77 -6.88
CA GLN A 89 -0.81 24.92 -7.72
C GLN A 89 -1.51 23.81 -6.92
N ILE A 90 -0.81 23.17 -5.98
CA ILE A 90 -1.41 22.15 -5.11
C ILE A 90 -2.54 22.76 -4.29
N GLU A 91 -2.33 23.93 -3.69
CA GLU A 91 -3.36 24.62 -2.88
C GLU A 91 -4.55 25.11 -3.74
N ASP A 92 -4.28 25.79 -4.85
CA ASP A 92 -5.32 26.41 -5.68
C ASP A 92 -6.15 25.38 -6.45
N VAL A 93 -5.53 24.27 -6.90
CA VAL A 93 -6.16 23.30 -7.80
C VAL A 93 -6.66 22.07 -7.06
N ILE A 94 -5.93 21.60 -6.06
CA ILE A 94 -6.28 20.38 -5.30
C ILE A 94 -6.96 20.75 -3.96
N GLY A 95 -6.59 21.87 -3.35
CA GLY A 95 -7.10 22.30 -2.05
C GLY A 95 -6.40 21.63 -0.85
N ILE A 96 -5.20 21.11 -1.04
CA ILE A 96 -4.37 20.53 0.02
C ILE A 96 -3.39 21.59 0.52
N ASP A 97 -3.29 21.74 1.84
CA ASP A 97 -2.30 22.59 2.50
C ASP A 97 -0.87 22.11 2.18
N THR A 98 0.01 23.04 1.83
CA THR A 98 1.40 22.75 1.49
C THR A 98 2.40 23.29 2.52
N GLU A 99 1.97 23.74 3.69
CA GLU A 99 2.85 24.22 4.76
C GLU A 99 3.93 23.17 5.10
N ASN A 100 3.53 21.91 5.17
CA ASN A 100 4.39 20.75 5.46
C ASN A 100 4.84 19.99 4.20
N ALA A 101 4.74 20.59 3.01
CA ALA A 101 5.19 19.95 1.78
C ALA A 101 6.73 19.79 1.79
N ILE A 102 7.19 18.58 1.48
CA ILE A 102 8.59 18.20 1.61
C ILE A 102 9.28 18.28 0.25
N PRO A 103 10.30 19.13 0.09
CA PRO A 103 11.14 19.11 -1.09
C PRO A 103 12.05 17.89 -1.08
N CYS A 104 12.18 17.20 -2.21
CA CYS A 104 13.03 16.02 -2.33
C CYS A 104 13.62 15.84 -3.72
N SER A 105 14.61 14.98 -3.79
CA SER A 105 15.12 14.44 -5.04
C SER A 105 15.28 12.93 -4.94
N GLY A 106 14.45 12.19 -5.65
CA GLY A 106 14.59 10.73 -5.77
C GLY A 106 15.90 10.31 -6.45
N LYS A 107 16.57 11.23 -7.15
CA LYS A 107 17.86 11.00 -7.80
C LYS A 107 19.04 11.12 -6.84
N THR A 108 19.04 12.14 -5.99
CA THR A 108 20.16 12.44 -5.07
C THR A 108 19.95 11.87 -3.68
N GLY A 109 18.71 11.54 -3.31
CA GLY A 109 18.33 11.12 -1.96
C GLY A 109 18.00 12.28 -1.02
N GLU A 110 18.09 13.53 -1.48
CA GLU A 110 17.74 14.71 -0.70
C GLU A 110 16.27 14.66 -0.25
N GLY A 111 16.01 14.98 1.03
CA GLY A 111 14.66 15.04 1.60
C GLY A 111 13.99 13.69 1.90
N ILE A 112 14.61 12.55 1.58
CA ILE A 112 14.01 11.22 1.78
C ILE A 112 13.77 10.93 3.27
N ASP A 113 14.73 11.25 4.14
CA ASP A 113 14.57 11.04 5.59
C ASP A 113 13.43 11.91 6.15
N ASP A 114 13.26 13.13 5.64
CA ASP A 114 12.18 14.01 6.07
C ASP A 114 10.81 13.51 5.62
N ILE A 115 10.72 12.86 4.44
CA ILE A 115 9.50 12.16 4.01
C ILE A 115 9.17 11.02 4.97
N LEU A 116 10.13 10.19 5.34
CA LEU A 116 9.92 9.06 6.26
C LEU A 116 9.47 9.54 7.64
N GLU A 117 10.06 10.61 8.15
CA GLU A 117 9.63 11.24 9.42
C GLU A 117 8.21 11.81 9.31
N GLN A 118 7.88 12.47 8.20
CA GLN A 118 6.55 13.05 8.02
C GLN A 118 5.47 11.96 7.90
N ILE A 119 5.77 10.82 7.29
CA ILE A 119 4.86 9.66 7.29
C ILE A 119 4.49 9.26 8.71
N ILE A 120 5.49 9.13 9.59
CA ILE A 120 5.29 8.72 10.99
C ILE A 120 4.46 9.74 11.77
N VAL A 121 4.65 11.03 11.50
CA VAL A 121 3.95 12.10 12.21
C VAL A 121 2.52 12.28 11.71
N SER A 122 2.30 12.19 10.40
CA SER A 122 1.03 12.58 9.78
C SER A 122 0.10 11.41 9.49
N LEU A 123 0.63 10.23 9.13
CA LEU A 123 -0.22 9.12 8.75
C LEU A 123 -0.60 8.29 9.98
N PRO A 124 -1.87 7.86 10.09
CA PRO A 124 -2.29 6.99 11.19
C PRO A 124 -1.62 5.62 11.07
N ALA A 125 -1.36 5.00 12.21
CA ALA A 125 -0.94 3.60 12.24
C ALA A 125 -2.12 2.70 11.82
N PRO A 126 -1.85 1.53 11.20
CA PRO A 126 -2.90 0.59 10.88
C PRO A 126 -3.64 0.13 12.13
N GLU A 127 -4.96 0.08 12.03
CA GLU A 127 -5.83 -0.51 13.04
C GLU A 127 -5.84 -2.03 12.89
N GLY A 128 -6.19 -2.73 13.97
CA GLY A 128 -6.36 -4.17 13.97
C GLY A 128 -5.68 -4.87 15.14
N GLU A 129 -6.17 -6.05 15.45
CA GLU A 129 -5.71 -6.84 16.60
C GLU A 129 -5.09 -8.16 16.13
N LYS A 130 -3.86 -8.42 16.58
CA LYS A 130 -3.10 -9.62 16.21
C LYS A 130 -3.77 -10.92 16.69
N ASP A 131 -4.42 -10.90 17.84
CA ASP A 131 -5.00 -12.09 18.49
C ASP A 131 -6.49 -12.28 18.12
N SER A 132 -7.02 -11.48 17.21
CA SER A 132 -8.37 -11.63 16.66
C SER A 132 -8.42 -12.69 15.55
N ASP A 133 -9.63 -13.05 15.13
CA ASP A 133 -9.84 -13.93 13.98
C ASP A 133 -9.30 -13.30 12.70
N LEU A 134 -8.70 -14.12 11.83
CA LEU A 134 -8.08 -13.66 10.60
C LEU A 134 -9.10 -12.96 9.70
N LYS A 135 -8.82 -11.72 9.36
CA LYS A 135 -9.51 -10.92 8.36
C LYS A 135 -8.46 -10.28 7.46
N CYS A 136 -8.38 -10.74 6.22
CA CYS A 136 -7.31 -10.38 5.31
C CYS A 136 -7.89 -10.00 3.94
N LEU A 137 -7.36 -8.92 3.36
CA LEU A 137 -7.75 -8.42 2.04
C LEU A 137 -6.80 -8.97 0.98
N LEU A 138 -7.34 -9.54 -0.09
CA LEU A 138 -6.60 -9.87 -1.29
C LEU A 138 -6.45 -8.59 -2.12
N VAL A 139 -5.24 -8.03 -2.11
CA VAL A 139 -4.94 -6.75 -2.78
C VAL A 139 -4.65 -6.94 -4.26
N ASP A 140 -3.84 -7.96 -4.59
CA ASP A 140 -3.45 -8.28 -5.96
C ASP A 140 -3.04 -9.74 -6.09
N SER A 141 -2.95 -10.24 -7.33
CA SER A 141 -2.43 -11.57 -7.60
C SER A 141 -1.82 -11.64 -9.00
N TRP A 142 -0.74 -12.40 -9.11
CA TRP A 142 -0.04 -12.61 -10.39
C TRP A 142 0.58 -14.00 -10.47
N TYR A 143 0.96 -14.39 -11.66
CA TYR A 143 1.69 -15.64 -11.86
C TYR A 143 3.19 -15.36 -11.91
N ASP A 144 3.93 -16.05 -11.05
CA ASP A 144 5.39 -16.06 -11.03
C ASP A 144 5.88 -17.42 -11.51
N THR A 145 6.93 -17.42 -12.37
CA THR A 145 7.45 -18.65 -12.97
C THR A 145 8.06 -19.63 -11.98
N TYR A 146 8.49 -19.14 -10.81
CA TYR A 146 9.14 -19.95 -9.77
C TYR A 146 8.20 -20.26 -8.60
N MET A 147 7.31 -19.33 -8.26
CA MET A 147 6.43 -19.44 -7.10
C MET A 147 4.98 -19.86 -7.44
N GLY A 148 4.63 -19.89 -8.73
CA GLY A 148 3.24 -20.10 -9.16
C GLY A 148 2.38 -18.86 -8.95
N VAL A 149 1.12 -19.03 -8.55
CA VAL A 149 0.24 -17.89 -8.23
C VAL A 149 0.66 -17.30 -6.90
N VAL A 150 1.09 -16.05 -6.95
CA VAL A 150 1.45 -15.22 -5.80
C VAL A 150 0.27 -14.29 -5.49
N ILE A 151 -0.12 -14.23 -4.24
CA ILE A 151 -1.24 -13.42 -3.77
C ILE A 151 -0.70 -12.36 -2.82
N LEU A 152 -0.86 -11.08 -3.18
CA LEU A 152 -0.55 -9.96 -2.31
C LEU A 152 -1.72 -9.76 -1.35
N VAL A 153 -1.42 -9.75 -0.05
CA VAL A 153 -2.41 -9.69 1.00
C VAL A 153 -2.12 -8.57 1.98
N ARG A 154 -3.19 -7.92 2.47
CA ARG A 154 -3.16 -7.01 3.61
C ARG A 154 -3.89 -7.66 4.77
N VAL A 155 -3.20 -7.92 5.87
CA VAL A 155 -3.82 -8.43 7.10
C VAL A 155 -4.47 -7.28 7.85
N ILE A 156 -5.80 -7.33 8.00
CA ILE A 156 -6.57 -6.34 8.74
C ILE A 156 -6.63 -6.73 10.22
N ASN A 157 -7.04 -7.98 10.51
CA ASN A 157 -7.07 -8.54 11.85
C ASN A 157 -6.44 -9.93 11.86
N GLY A 158 -5.98 -10.37 13.02
CA GLY A 158 -5.39 -11.68 13.20
C GLY A 158 -4.00 -11.80 12.60
N LYS A 159 -3.69 -12.97 12.13
CA LYS A 159 -2.41 -13.29 11.48
C LYS A 159 -2.58 -14.41 10.46
N ILE A 160 -1.72 -14.41 9.46
CA ILE A 160 -1.59 -15.49 8.48
C ILE A 160 -0.20 -16.09 8.54
N TYR A 161 -0.08 -17.41 8.53
CA TYR A 161 1.17 -18.12 8.69
C TYR A 161 1.25 -19.38 7.82
N LYS A 162 2.46 -19.87 7.63
CA LYS A 162 2.72 -21.08 6.85
C LYS A 162 1.97 -22.28 7.41
N ASN A 163 1.41 -23.12 6.53
CA ASN A 163 0.58 -24.30 6.81
C ASN A 163 -0.81 -23.98 7.40
N MET A 164 -1.18 -22.71 7.52
CA MET A 164 -2.54 -22.33 7.90
C MET A 164 -3.52 -22.70 6.79
N LYS A 165 -4.67 -23.24 7.16
CA LYS A 165 -5.76 -23.49 6.23
C LYS A 165 -6.64 -22.26 6.15
N ILE A 166 -6.67 -21.63 4.99
CA ILE A 166 -7.42 -20.41 4.72
C ILE A 166 -8.61 -20.67 3.80
N LYS A 167 -9.57 -19.76 3.83
CA LYS A 167 -10.75 -19.79 2.98
C LYS A 167 -10.89 -18.46 2.23
N MET A 168 -11.08 -18.55 0.91
CA MET A 168 -11.48 -17.44 0.05
C MET A 168 -12.99 -17.27 0.17
N MET A 169 -13.47 -16.12 0.64
CA MET A 169 -14.89 -15.93 0.92
C MET A 169 -15.76 -15.88 -0.34
N SER A 170 -15.24 -15.30 -1.43
CA SER A 170 -16.01 -15.17 -2.69
C SER A 170 -16.27 -16.50 -3.38
N THR A 171 -15.36 -17.46 -3.27
CA THR A 171 -15.46 -18.78 -3.93
C THR A 171 -15.81 -19.91 -2.98
N ASN A 172 -15.74 -19.68 -1.66
CA ASN A 172 -15.83 -20.69 -0.61
C ASN A 172 -14.76 -21.79 -0.70
N GLN A 173 -13.72 -21.60 -1.50
CA GLN A 173 -12.63 -22.57 -1.63
C GLN A 173 -11.63 -22.43 -0.49
N GLU A 174 -11.07 -23.56 -0.08
CA GLU A 174 -10.09 -23.64 0.99
C GLU A 174 -8.72 -24.04 0.44
N TYR A 175 -7.69 -23.41 0.97
CA TYR A 175 -6.31 -23.64 0.54
C TYR A 175 -5.38 -23.69 1.75
N ILE A 176 -4.23 -24.34 1.59
CA ILE A 176 -3.17 -24.34 2.59
C ILE A 176 -2.12 -23.30 2.16
N VAL A 177 -1.74 -22.44 3.08
CA VAL A 177 -0.65 -21.46 2.87
C VAL A 177 0.68 -22.21 2.81
N GLU A 178 1.32 -22.21 1.65
CA GLU A 178 2.62 -22.87 1.43
C GLU A 178 3.79 -21.97 1.84
N LYS A 179 3.71 -20.69 1.48
CA LYS A 179 4.71 -19.68 1.82
C LYS A 179 4.03 -18.39 2.27
N VAL A 180 4.71 -17.68 3.15
CA VAL A 180 4.42 -16.31 3.56
C VAL A 180 5.68 -15.50 3.38
N GLY A 181 5.59 -14.29 2.85
CA GLY A 181 6.75 -13.46 2.62
C GLY A 181 6.44 -11.98 2.47
N VAL A 182 7.50 -11.21 2.42
CA VAL A 182 7.49 -9.75 2.16
C VAL A 182 8.50 -9.40 1.09
N PHE A 183 8.38 -8.20 0.52
CA PHE A 183 9.38 -7.67 -0.41
C PHE A 183 10.27 -6.64 0.29
N THR A 184 11.61 -6.88 0.33
CA THR A 184 12.60 -6.06 1.04
C THR A 184 13.88 -5.73 0.22
N PRO A 185 13.88 -5.21 -0.98
CA PRO A 185 12.91 -5.21 -2.08
C PRO A 185 12.73 -6.59 -2.74
N LYS A 186 13.63 -7.54 -2.51
CA LYS A 186 13.48 -8.93 -3.00
C LYS A 186 12.48 -9.69 -2.14
N ALA A 187 11.82 -10.66 -2.77
CA ALA A 187 10.96 -11.58 -2.04
C ALA A 187 11.75 -12.29 -0.93
N THR A 188 11.26 -12.17 0.30
CA THR A 188 11.89 -12.75 1.50
C THR A 188 10.84 -13.53 2.26
N ASP A 189 11.09 -14.81 2.48
CA ASP A 189 10.19 -15.67 3.24
C ASP A 189 10.21 -15.28 4.71
N ILE A 190 9.04 -15.26 5.34
CA ILE A 190 8.86 -15.01 6.77
C ILE A 190 7.90 -16.06 7.36
N ASN A 191 7.81 -16.12 8.68
CA ASN A 191 6.98 -17.11 9.34
C ASN A 191 5.49 -16.74 9.33
N GLU A 192 5.18 -15.47 9.55
CA GLU A 192 3.81 -14.96 9.64
C GLU A 192 3.72 -13.49 9.24
N LEU A 193 2.52 -13.06 8.80
CA LEU A 193 2.10 -11.66 8.69
C LEU A 193 1.05 -11.40 9.75
N ASN A 194 1.17 -10.29 10.45
CA ASN A 194 0.27 -9.86 11.51
C ASN A 194 -0.65 -8.73 11.05
N ALA A 195 -1.68 -8.43 11.84
CA ALA A 195 -2.55 -7.28 11.63
C ALA A 195 -1.74 -6.01 11.34
N GLY A 196 -2.12 -5.27 10.30
CA GLY A 196 -1.42 -4.09 9.81
C GLY A 196 -0.34 -4.36 8.77
N GLU A 197 0.12 -5.59 8.59
CA GLU A 197 1.17 -5.90 7.64
C GLU A 197 0.63 -6.24 6.25
N ILE A 198 1.43 -5.93 5.23
CA ILE A 198 1.21 -6.35 3.85
C ILE A 198 2.36 -7.27 3.42
N GLY A 199 2.03 -8.31 2.69
CA GLY A 199 2.99 -9.26 2.17
C GLY A 199 2.37 -10.18 1.14
N PHE A 200 3.06 -11.25 0.79
CA PHE A 200 2.56 -12.23 -0.15
C PHE A 200 2.40 -13.61 0.47
N ILE A 201 1.48 -14.36 -0.09
CA ILE A 201 1.32 -15.80 0.19
C ILE A 201 1.30 -16.59 -1.11
N THR A 202 1.67 -17.86 -1.02
CA THR A 202 1.41 -18.87 -2.06
C THR A 202 0.61 -20.01 -1.46
N THR A 203 -0.27 -20.62 -2.25
CA THR A 203 -1.26 -21.59 -1.77
C THR A 203 -1.43 -22.80 -2.69
N GLY A 204 -0.51 -23.00 -3.64
CA GLY A 204 -0.62 -24.05 -4.63
C GLY A 204 -1.74 -23.85 -5.67
N ILE A 205 -2.40 -22.69 -5.69
CA ILE A 205 -3.33 -22.30 -6.76
C ILE A 205 -2.57 -22.24 -8.07
N LYS A 206 -3.12 -22.84 -9.11
CA LYS A 206 -2.48 -22.89 -10.44
C LYS A 206 -3.12 -21.95 -11.45
N ILE A 207 -4.34 -21.53 -11.20
CA ILE A 207 -5.14 -20.73 -12.13
C ILE A 207 -5.44 -19.39 -11.48
N LEU A 208 -4.97 -18.30 -12.09
CA LEU A 208 -5.11 -16.95 -11.56
C LEU A 208 -6.59 -16.52 -11.37
N SER A 209 -7.51 -17.03 -12.18
CA SER A 209 -8.96 -16.73 -12.06
C SER A 209 -9.60 -17.26 -10.78
N GLU A 210 -8.92 -18.12 -10.02
CA GLU A 210 -9.37 -18.55 -8.70
C GLU A 210 -9.10 -17.52 -7.59
N THR A 211 -8.28 -16.50 -7.90
CA THR A 211 -7.96 -15.39 -7.01
C THR A 211 -8.68 -14.14 -7.48
N LYS A 212 -9.74 -13.76 -6.78
CA LYS A 212 -10.46 -12.50 -7.10
C LYS A 212 -9.87 -11.36 -6.28
N VAL A 213 -9.37 -10.36 -6.96
CA VAL A 213 -8.90 -9.13 -6.31
C VAL A 213 -10.05 -8.49 -5.53
N GLY A 214 -9.76 -8.04 -4.31
CA GLY A 214 -10.78 -7.52 -3.38
C GLY A 214 -11.49 -8.59 -2.55
N ASP A 215 -11.16 -9.88 -2.76
CA ASP A 215 -11.72 -10.95 -1.93
C ASP A 215 -11.22 -10.86 -0.48
N THR A 216 -12.01 -11.41 0.41
CA THR A 216 -11.65 -11.57 1.82
C THR A 216 -11.16 -12.98 2.08
N ILE A 217 -10.00 -13.05 2.72
CA ILE A 217 -9.38 -14.31 3.17
C ILE A 217 -9.59 -14.43 4.68
N CYS A 218 -10.07 -15.56 5.14
CA CYS A 218 -10.25 -15.85 6.56
C CYS A 218 -9.68 -17.24 6.92
N ASP A 219 -9.64 -17.53 8.22
CA ASP A 219 -9.31 -18.87 8.72
C ASP A 219 -10.44 -19.86 8.32
N ALA A 220 -10.09 -20.97 7.70
CA ALA A 220 -11.05 -22.00 7.35
C ALA A 220 -11.73 -22.65 8.57
N ALA A 221 -11.02 -22.71 9.72
CA ALA A 221 -11.55 -23.23 10.98
C ALA A 221 -12.48 -22.23 11.70
N LYS A 222 -12.35 -20.93 11.38
CA LYS A 222 -13.15 -19.84 11.96
C LYS A 222 -13.59 -18.87 10.87
N PRO A 223 -14.48 -19.31 9.96
CA PRO A 223 -14.89 -18.49 8.83
C PRO A 223 -15.64 -17.25 9.30
N LEU A 224 -15.35 -16.11 8.67
CA LEU A 224 -16.04 -14.85 8.92
C LEU A 224 -17.47 -14.91 8.36
N ILE A 225 -18.39 -14.16 8.99
CA ILE A 225 -19.77 -13.98 8.54
C ILE A 225 -19.83 -12.91 7.44
N GLU A 226 -19.06 -11.83 7.60
CA GLU A 226 -19.07 -10.68 6.69
C GLU A 226 -17.71 -10.50 6.03
N ALA A 227 -17.72 -10.39 4.71
CA ALA A 227 -16.54 -10.03 3.93
C ALA A 227 -16.17 -8.54 4.12
N LEU A 228 -14.90 -8.22 3.88
CA LEU A 228 -14.47 -6.84 3.69
C LEU A 228 -15.20 -6.23 2.48
N PRO A 229 -15.45 -4.91 2.47
CA PRO A 229 -15.92 -4.26 1.26
C PRO A 229 -14.89 -4.51 0.15
N GLY A 230 -15.30 -5.30 -0.85
CA GLY A 230 -14.46 -5.62 -2.00
C GLY A 230 -14.32 -4.43 -2.93
N PHE A 231 -13.35 -4.49 -3.83
CA PHE A 231 -13.22 -3.50 -4.89
C PHE A 231 -14.44 -3.58 -5.83
N LYS A 232 -15.00 -2.43 -6.15
CA LYS A 232 -16.00 -2.35 -7.21
C LYS A 232 -15.29 -2.52 -8.55
N PRO A 233 -15.81 -3.35 -9.46
CA PRO A 233 -15.26 -3.49 -10.80
C PRO A 233 -15.42 -2.21 -11.62
#